data_8107fd07b7a31c30fc92ccec734ab71c
#
_entry.id   8107fd07b7a31c30fc92ccec734ab71c
#
_cell.length_a   1.000
_cell.length_b   1.000
_cell.length_c   1.000
_cell.angle_alpha   90.00
_cell.angle_beta   90.00
_cell.angle_gamma   90.00
#
_symmetry.space_group_name_H-M   'P 1'
#
loop_
_entity.id
_entity.type
_entity.pdbx_description
1 polymer ?
#
loop_
_entity_poly.entity_id
_entity_poly.type
_entity_poly.pdbx_seq_one_letter_code
_entity_poly.pdbx_strand_id
1 'polypeptide(L)'
;MHQYRRFSAPPALLGATLMAALAPASAQVAPAALAECAAIAADNDRLACFDRLSGRPARPAVAPRQDAAAPAPGTGAAAAAAPAAAAAPAGSESMFDKAWGFDPSSSRYGLSPYGANYLLVGRYTNDVNMAVYQPLFDSGLFKPGTTIDSTEAAFQLSFKFRLWTTDDRRWGLWAAYTQQSQWQVYNDSGNASRPFRETNYMPELILSYRPGTQWGDWKWNLATLALNHQSNGRSDVLSRSWNRVIGGVGVENGNFALLGRLWWRIPESSDSDDNPTISDYYGWGDLSAIYKWRDNSFAATIRGNPSTGKGAGQLSWTSAPLLGPLRGYVKLFSGYGETMIDYNWKQTTIGVGVTLNDWL
;
A
#
# COMPACT_ATOMS: atom_id res chain seq x y z
N MET A 1 -60.11 -0.41 -24.86
CA MET A 1 -60.18 1.09 -24.92
C MET A 1 -59.85 1.63 -23.54
N HIS A 2 -58.61 1.97 -23.29
CA HIS A 2 -58.22 2.78 -22.12
C HIS A 2 -57.14 3.75 -22.58
N GLN A 3 -57.48 5.05 -22.48
CA GLN A 3 -56.67 6.17 -22.94
C GLN A 3 -55.51 6.43 -21.95
N TYR A 4 -54.29 6.47 -22.47
CA TYR A 4 -53.14 7.05 -21.75
C TYR A 4 -53.18 8.56 -21.81
N ARG A 5 -53.33 9.21 -20.64
CA ARG A 5 -53.13 10.67 -20.47
C ARG A 5 -51.64 10.95 -20.40
N ARG A 6 -51.15 11.75 -21.34
CA ARG A 6 -49.81 12.37 -21.30
C ARG A 6 -49.83 13.54 -20.31
N PHE A 7 -48.97 13.52 -19.31
CA PHE A 7 -48.66 14.69 -18.51
C PHE A 7 -47.47 15.42 -19.13
N SER A 8 -47.68 16.68 -19.53
CA SER A 8 -46.65 17.60 -19.99
C SER A 8 -46.07 18.31 -18.77
N ALA A 9 -44.75 18.26 -18.56
CA ALA A 9 -44.03 19.06 -17.57
C ALA A 9 -43.58 20.38 -18.20
N PRO A 10 -43.59 21.51 -17.46
CA PRO A 10 -43.12 22.79 -17.95
C PRO A 10 -41.58 22.90 -17.95
N PRO A 11 -40.98 23.77 -18.78
CA PRO A 11 -39.55 23.92 -18.88
C PRO A 11 -39.00 24.69 -17.68
N ALA A 12 -37.99 24.10 -17.00
CA ALA A 12 -37.21 24.78 -15.98
C ALA A 12 -36.18 25.71 -16.64
N LEU A 13 -36.27 27.00 -16.32
CA LEU A 13 -35.26 28.01 -16.65
C LEU A 13 -33.98 27.71 -15.85
N LEU A 14 -32.90 27.33 -16.55
CA LEU A 14 -31.55 27.30 -15.99
C LEU A 14 -30.97 28.71 -15.97
N GLY A 15 -30.87 29.30 -14.78
CA GLY A 15 -30.06 30.47 -14.50
C GLY A 15 -28.59 30.07 -14.45
N ALA A 16 -27.83 30.38 -15.50
CA ALA A 16 -26.38 30.24 -15.51
C ALA A 16 -25.73 31.38 -14.74
N THR A 17 -25.31 31.14 -13.50
CA THR A 17 -24.44 32.06 -12.76
C THR A 17 -23.01 31.83 -13.20
N LEU A 18 -22.45 32.77 -13.91
CA LEU A 18 -21.07 32.86 -14.36
C LEU A 18 -20.17 33.18 -13.15
N MET A 19 -19.57 32.19 -12.54
CA MET A 19 -18.44 32.39 -11.59
C MET A 19 -17.15 32.59 -12.41
N ALA A 20 -16.73 33.85 -12.52
CA ALA A 20 -15.40 34.20 -12.99
C ALA A 20 -14.37 33.74 -11.94
N ALA A 21 -13.69 32.61 -12.18
CA ALA A 21 -12.54 32.19 -11.41
C ALA A 21 -11.36 33.10 -11.77
N LEU A 22 -10.97 33.97 -10.83
CA LEU A 22 -9.68 34.66 -10.85
C LEU A 22 -8.58 33.60 -10.66
N ALA A 23 -8.01 33.10 -11.76
CA ALA A 23 -6.79 32.32 -11.72
C ALA A 23 -5.64 33.27 -11.33
N PRO A 24 -4.77 32.91 -10.34
CA PRO A 24 -3.56 33.68 -10.10
C PRO A 24 -2.66 33.58 -11.34
N ALA A 25 -2.25 34.72 -11.87
CA ALA A 25 -1.28 34.80 -12.98
C ALA A 25 0.05 34.20 -12.48
N SER A 26 0.32 32.95 -12.85
CA SER A 26 1.64 32.34 -12.68
C SER A 26 2.60 33.11 -13.56
N ALA A 27 3.50 33.90 -12.98
CA ALA A 27 4.58 34.53 -13.71
C ALA A 27 5.45 33.43 -14.35
N GLN A 28 5.31 33.21 -15.65
CA GLN A 28 6.12 32.27 -16.40
C GLN A 28 7.55 32.82 -16.46
N VAL A 29 8.50 32.09 -15.85
CA VAL A 29 9.92 32.39 -15.94
C VAL A 29 10.36 32.28 -17.42
N ALA A 30 10.96 33.32 -17.96
CA ALA A 30 11.38 33.32 -19.34
C ALA A 30 12.41 32.20 -19.63
N PRO A 31 12.27 31.45 -20.75
CA PRO A 31 13.17 30.33 -21.08
C PRO A 31 14.66 30.75 -21.16
N ALA A 32 14.96 32.00 -21.54
CA ALA A 32 16.32 32.54 -21.57
C ALA A 32 16.96 32.60 -20.17
N ALA A 33 16.22 33.02 -19.14
CA ALA A 33 16.72 33.09 -17.77
C ALA A 33 17.02 31.68 -17.18
N LEU A 34 16.27 30.66 -17.56
CA LEU A 34 16.54 29.27 -17.17
C LEU A 34 17.81 28.74 -17.84
N ALA A 35 18.07 29.11 -19.11
CA ALA A 35 19.28 28.73 -19.85
C ALA A 35 20.54 29.37 -19.25
N GLU A 36 20.47 30.63 -18.80
CA GLU A 36 21.57 31.30 -18.11
C GLU A 36 21.94 30.58 -16.80
N CYS A 37 20.96 30.20 -15.97
CA CYS A 37 21.23 29.41 -14.78
C CYS A 37 21.84 28.06 -15.10
N ALA A 38 21.38 27.39 -16.15
CA ALA A 38 21.88 26.07 -16.56
C ALA A 38 23.35 26.09 -17.03
N ALA A 39 23.82 27.23 -17.54
CA ALA A 39 25.21 27.42 -18.01
C ALA A 39 26.23 27.58 -16.86
N ILE A 40 25.81 27.76 -15.61
CA ILE A 40 26.71 27.92 -14.46
C ILE A 40 27.33 26.56 -14.10
N ALA A 41 28.67 26.49 -14.14
CA ALA A 41 29.42 25.25 -13.91
C ALA A 41 29.41 24.80 -12.44
N ALA A 42 29.43 25.74 -11.49
CA ALA A 42 29.44 25.42 -10.05
C ALA A 42 28.03 25.10 -9.56
N ASP A 43 27.83 23.92 -8.99
CA ASP A 43 26.49 23.40 -8.57
C ASP A 43 25.78 24.31 -7.58
N ASN A 44 26.50 24.85 -6.60
CA ASN A 44 25.93 25.75 -5.59
C ASN A 44 25.46 27.08 -6.19
N ASP A 45 26.21 27.66 -7.11
CA ASP A 45 25.86 28.91 -7.77
C ASP A 45 24.71 28.70 -8.78
N ARG A 46 24.70 27.57 -9.44
CA ARG A 46 23.61 27.15 -10.34
C ARG A 46 22.31 27.00 -9.55
N LEU A 47 22.36 26.32 -8.40
CA LEU A 47 21.20 26.16 -7.52
C LEU A 47 20.69 27.49 -6.99
N ALA A 48 21.59 28.37 -6.53
CA ALA A 48 21.25 29.71 -6.08
C ALA A 48 20.63 30.60 -7.18
N CYS A 49 21.01 30.37 -8.44
CA CYS A 49 20.41 31.03 -9.59
C CYS A 49 18.97 30.58 -9.83
N PHE A 50 18.69 29.28 -9.78
CA PHE A 50 17.34 28.73 -9.89
C PHE A 50 16.44 29.10 -8.69
N ASP A 51 16.98 29.15 -7.48
CA ASP A 51 16.25 29.57 -6.29
C ASP A 51 15.78 31.02 -6.40
N ARG A 52 16.62 31.92 -6.91
CA ARG A 52 16.24 33.31 -7.19
C ARG A 52 15.12 33.42 -8.24
N LEU A 53 15.20 32.65 -9.31
CA LEU A 53 14.16 32.64 -10.35
C LEU A 53 12.83 32.09 -9.86
N SER A 54 12.85 31.16 -8.91
CA SER A 54 11.66 30.58 -8.29
C SER A 54 11.11 31.35 -7.08
N GLY A 55 11.75 32.48 -6.72
CA GLY A 55 11.36 33.30 -5.55
C GLY A 55 11.64 32.64 -4.19
N ARG A 56 12.51 31.61 -4.14
CA ARG A 56 12.93 31.00 -2.88
C ARG A 56 13.97 31.92 -2.17
N PRO A 57 13.86 32.11 -0.85
CA PRO A 57 14.88 32.81 -0.10
C PRO A 57 16.22 32.07 -0.16
N ALA A 58 17.31 32.79 -0.32
CA ALA A 58 18.66 32.26 -0.36
C ALA A 58 18.95 31.45 0.91
N ARG A 59 19.42 30.21 0.76
CA ARG A 59 19.86 29.38 1.86
C ARG A 59 21.14 29.97 2.45
N PRO A 60 21.31 30.11 3.80
CA PRO A 60 22.57 30.55 4.37
C PRO A 60 23.70 29.64 3.87
N ALA A 61 24.81 30.24 3.41
CA ALA A 61 25.98 29.50 2.99
C ALA A 61 26.49 28.63 4.13
N VAL A 62 26.50 27.30 3.94
CA VAL A 62 27.19 26.37 4.83
C VAL A 62 28.69 26.63 4.64
N ALA A 63 29.34 27.11 5.68
CA ALA A 63 30.78 27.35 5.68
C ALA A 63 31.53 26.05 5.31
N PRO A 64 32.62 26.12 4.51
CA PRO A 64 33.40 24.93 4.18
C PRO A 64 33.95 24.29 5.47
N ARG A 65 33.75 22.98 5.62
CA ARG A 65 34.45 22.21 6.64
C ARG A 65 35.94 22.29 6.32
N GLN A 66 36.66 22.99 7.19
CA GLN A 66 38.12 22.87 7.21
C GLN A 66 38.51 21.47 7.63
N ASP A 67 39.25 20.78 6.78
CA ASP A 67 39.90 19.52 7.12
C ASP A 67 40.80 19.74 8.34
N ALA A 68 40.43 19.16 9.47
CA ALA A 68 41.20 19.25 10.71
C ALA A 68 42.42 18.35 10.56
N ALA A 69 43.60 18.99 10.54
CA ALA A 69 44.88 18.37 10.75
C ALA A 69 44.95 17.69 12.13
N ALA A 70 45.59 16.55 12.19
CA ALA A 70 45.79 15.76 13.42
C ALA A 70 46.49 16.56 14.52
N PRO A 71 46.04 16.51 15.80
CA PRO A 71 46.74 17.15 16.90
C PRO A 71 47.83 16.25 17.48
N ALA A 72 49.01 16.86 17.73
CA ALA A 72 50.09 16.29 18.51
C ALA A 72 49.74 16.17 20.01
N PRO A 73 50.39 15.29 20.80
CA PRO A 73 50.01 15.03 22.18
C PRO A 73 50.51 16.12 23.13
N GLY A 74 49.57 16.72 23.88
CA GLY A 74 49.85 17.69 24.94
C GLY A 74 49.07 17.36 26.21
N THR A 75 49.80 17.28 27.31
CA THR A 75 49.45 16.92 28.68
C THR A 75 48.46 17.87 29.38
N GLY A 76 47.50 17.29 30.10
CA GLY A 76 47.08 17.75 31.41
C GLY A 76 45.86 18.67 31.49
N ALA A 77 44.76 18.18 32.03
CA ALA A 77 44.03 18.63 33.22
C ALA A 77 42.63 17.96 33.24
N ALA A 78 42.37 17.24 34.32
CA ALA A 78 41.09 16.58 34.57
C ALA A 78 40.00 17.62 34.88
N ALA A 79 38.99 17.72 33.99
CA ALA A 79 37.70 18.28 34.33
C ALA A 79 36.69 17.14 34.46
N ALA A 80 36.02 17.06 35.60
CA ALA A 80 35.06 16.04 35.96
C ALA A 80 33.94 15.98 34.91
N ALA A 81 33.89 14.89 34.16
CA ALA A 81 32.81 14.57 33.27
C ALA A 81 31.57 14.15 34.08
N ALA A 82 30.44 14.84 33.87
CA ALA A 82 29.14 14.35 34.29
C ALA A 82 28.93 12.95 33.71
N PRO A 83 28.26 12.04 34.43
CA PRO A 83 28.07 10.68 33.94
C PRO A 83 27.26 10.73 32.62
N ALA A 84 27.91 10.32 31.55
CA ALA A 84 27.23 10.04 30.29
C ALA A 84 26.18 8.98 30.58
N ALA A 85 24.90 9.29 30.31
CA ALA A 85 23.84 8.28 30.32
C ALA A 85 24.33 7.15 29.45
N ALA A 86 24.44 5.95 30.03
CA ALA A 86 24.83 4.74 29.32
C ALA A 86 23.93 4.61 28.10
N ALA A 87 24.54 4.62 26.91
CA ALA A 87 23.87 4.27 25.69
C ALA A 87 23.28 2.86 25.90
N ALA A 88 21.96 2.76 25.85
CA ALA A 88 21.29 1.48 25.87
C ALA A 88 21.92 0.61 24.77
N PRO A 89 22.14 -0.70 25.03
CA PRO A 89 22.68 -1.58 23.99
C PRO A 89 21.79 -1.44 22.74
N ALA A 90 22.41 -1.38 21.56
CA ALA A 90 21.74 -1.26 20.28
C ALA A 90 20.76 -2.43 20.13
N GLY A 91 19.55 -2.26 20.68
CA GLY A 91 18.44 -3.19 20.48
C GLY A 91 18.09 -3.16 19.00
N SER A 92 17.74 -4.32 18.45
CA SER A 92 17.30 -4.44 17.07
C SER A 92 16.28 -3.33 16.77
N GLU A 93 16.54 -2.61 15.67
CA GLU A 93 15.66 -1.51 15.22
C GLU A 93 14.22 -2.04 15.09
N SER A 94 13.25 -1.34 15.69
CA SER A 94 11.85 -1.76 15.66
C SER A 94 11.32 -1.83 14.24
N MET A 95 10.76 -2.96 13.86
CA MET A 95 10.18 -3.17 12.52
C MET A 95 8.99 -2.24 12.30
N PHE A 96 8.11 -2.07 13.31
CA PHE A 96 6.98 -1.16 13.20
C PHE A 96 7.39 0.30 13.22
N ASP A 97 8.38 0.69 14.04
CA ASP A 97 8.87 2.07 14.06
C ASP A 97 9.41 2.47 12.69
N LYS A 98 10.17 1.59 12.04
CA LYS A 98 10.68 1.80 10.69
C LYS A 98 9.57 1.84 9.64
N ALA A 99 8.67 0.84 9.64
CA ALA A 99 7.60 0.74 8.65
C ALA A 99 6.60 1.91 8.75
N TRP A 100 6.37 2.45 9.95
CA TRP A 100 5.40 3.52 10.20
C TRP A 100 6.05 4.87 10.47
N GLY A 101 7.38 4.95 10.38
CA GLY A 101 8.13 6.18 10.57
C GLY A 101 7.87 6.85 11.92
N PHE A 102 7.81 6.07 12.99
CA PHE A 102 7.63 6.57 14.35
C PHE A 102 8.92 7.15 14.95
N ASP A 103 10.04 7.00 14.25
CA ASP A 103 11.29 7.67 14.63
C ASP A 103 11.15 9.18 14.42
N PRO A 104 11.52 10.03 15.43
CA PRO A 104 11.49 11.48 15.31
C PRO A 104 12.32 12.04 14.13
N SER A 105 13.37 11.32 13.71
CA SER A 105 14.20 11.68 12.56
C SER A 105 13.52 11.40 11.20
N SER A 106 12.44 10.59 11.20
CA SER A 106 11.71 10.26 9.98
C SER A 106 11.07 11.48 9.32
N SER A 107 10.96 11.49 7.99
CA SER A 107 10.30 12.58 7.27
C SER A 107 8.87 12.81 7.77
N ARG A 108 8.46 14.08 7.89
CA ARG A 108 7.05 14.43 8.21
C ARG A 108 6.09 13.96 7.12
N TYR A 109 6.55 14.03 5.88
CA TYR A 109 5.79 13.64 4.70
C TYR A 109 6.64 12.64 3.91
N GLY A 110 6.01 11.66 3.31
CA GLY A 110 6.75 10.68 2.51
C GLY A 110 5.88 9.55 2.04
N LEU A 111 6.27 9.01 0.90
CA LEU A 111 5.73 7.78 0.36
C LEU A 111 6.56 6.61 0.91
N SER A 112 5.90 5.59 1.41
CA SER A 112 6.53 4.37 1.90
C SER A 112 5.75 3.13 1.47
N PRO A 113 6.38 1.96 1.39
CA PRO A 113 5.65 0.71 1.22
C PRO A 113 4.62 0.50 2.34
N TYR A 114 3.50 -0.16 2.00
CA TYR A 114 2.46 -0.51 2.96
C TYR A 114 2.32 -2.03 3.09
N GLY A 115 2.42 -2.75 1.99
CA GLY A 115 2.55 -4.20 1.89
C GLY A 115 3.63 -4.57 0.89
N ALA A 116 3.78 -5.85 0.58
CA ALA A 116 4.75 -6.31 -0.41
C ALA A 116 4.41 -5.76 -1.81
N ASN A 117 5.41 -5.20 -2.51
CA ASN A 117 5.29 -4.77 -3.90
C ASN A 117 5.96 -5.81 -4.79
N TYR A 118 5.16 -6.70 -5.35
CA TYR A 118 5.67 -7.86 -6.07
C TYR A 118 5.14 -7.96 -7.50
N LEU A 119 5.91 -8.65 -8.33
CA LEU A 119 5.51 -9.20 -9.62
C LEU A 119 5.77 -10.70 -9.60
N LEU A 120 4.71 -11.50 -9.61
CA LEU A 120 4.77 -12.95 -9.85
C LEU A 120 4.76 -13.18 -11.35
N VAL A 121 5.87 -13.61 -11.90
CA VAL A 121 5.98 -13.96 -13.32
C VAL A 121 5.18 -15.20 -13.65
N GLY A 122 4.98 -16.09 -12.68
CA GLY A 122 4.09 -17.24 -12.78
C GLY A 122 3.34 -17.44 -11.47
N ARG A 123 2.01 -17.49 -11.56
CA ARG A 123 1.08 -17.88 -10.50
C ARG A 123 0.18 -18.99 -11.04
N TYR A 124 0.27 -20.15 -10.44
CA TYR A 124 -0.56 -21.30 -10.78
C TYR A 124 -1.67 -21.47 -9.74
N THR A 125 -2.88 -21.81 -10.20
CA THR A 125 -4.00 -22.25 -9.36
C THR A 125 -4.40 -23.68 -9.70
N ASN A 126 -4.73 -24.45 -8.68
CA ASN A 126 -5.24 -25.82 -8.87
C ASN A 126 -6.69 -25.86 -9.34
N ASP A 127 -7.44 -24.78 -9.19
CA ASP A 127 -8.87 -24.73 -9.49
C ASP A 127 -9.29 -23.32 -9.92
N VAL A 128 -9.65 -23.16 -11.19
CA VAL A 128 -10.08 -21.90 -11.78
C VAL A 128 -11.59 -21.73 -11.61
N ASN A 129 -12.01 -20.61 -11.05
CA ASN A 129 -13.41 -20.26 -10.88
C ASN A 129 -14.05 -19.86 -12.22
N MET A 130 -14.46 -20.84 -13.04
CA MET A 130 -15.18 -20.57 -14.28
C MET A 130 -16.65 -20.18 -14.04
N ALA A 131 -17.24 -20.60 -12.91
CA ALA A 131 -18.66 -20.40 -12.62
C ALA A 131 -19.04 -18.91 -12.53
N VAL A 132 -18.14 -18.08 -12.02
CA VAL A 132 -18.39 -16.63 -11.90
C VAL A 132 -18.55 -15.93 -13.26
N TYR A 133 -17.98 -16.50 -14.33
CA TYR A 133 -18.04 -15.97 -15.70
C TYR A 133 -19.18 -16.55 -16.53
N GLN A 134 -19.96 -17.52 -16.01
CA GLN A 134 -21.06 -18.16 -16.73
C GLN A 134 -22.04 -17.14 -17.33
N PRO A 135 -22.44 -16.04 -16.62
CA PRO A 135 -23.34 -15.05 -17.21
C PRO A 135 -22.77 -14.37 -18.48
N LEU A 136 -21.44 -14.28 -18.62
CA LEU A 136 -20.81 -13.72 -19.83
C LEU A 136 -20.85 -14.70 -21.01
N PHE A 137 -20.81 -15.99 -20.74
CA PHE A 137 -21.02 -17.01 -21.77
C PHE A 137 -22.50 -17.04 -22.22
N ASP A 138 -23.43 -16.99 -21.27
CA ASP A 138 -24.86 -17.01 -21.54
C ASP A 138 -25.33 -15.79 -22.35
N SER A 139 -24.72 -14.63 -22.11
CA SER A 139 -25.00 -13.41 -22.87
C SER A 139 -24.31 -13.33 -24.24
N GLY A 140 -23.42 -14.28 -24.55
CA GLY A 140 -22.63 -14.28 -25.77
C GLY A 140 -21.47 -13.30 -25.80
N LEU A 141 -21.15 -12.64 -24.68
CA LEU A 141 -19.98 -11.75 -24.55
C LEU A 141 -18.68 -12.56 -24.61
N PHE A 142 -18.66 -13.76 -24.04
CA PHE A 142 -17.59 -14.72 -24.23
C PHE A 142 -17.93 -15.67 -25.34
N LYS A 143 -17.01 -15.84 -26.31
CA LYS A 143 -17.18 -16.76 -27.40
C LYS A 143 -17.00 -18.21 -26.94
N PRO A 144 -17.65 -19.17 -27.61
CA PRO A 144 -17.38 -20.58 -27.37
C PRO A 144 -15.88 -20.89 -27.51
N GLY A 145 -15.33 -21.64 -26.52
CA GLY A 145 -13.90 -21.96 -26.47
C GLY A 145 -13.03 -20.94 -25.77
N THR A 146 -13.59 -19.81 -25.23
CA THR A 146 -12.86 -18.95 -24.31
C THR A 146 -12.60 -19.69 -23.00
N THR A 147 -11.35 -19.76 -22.58
CA THR A 147 -10.92 -20.38 -21.31
C THR A 147 -10.18 -19.37 -20.46
N ILE A 148 -10.09 -19.64 -19.17
CA ILE A 148 -9.20 -18.93 -18.25
C ILE A 148 -8.12 -19.92 -17.85
N ASP A 149 -6.86 -19.54 -18.07
CA ASP A 149 -5.74 -20.40 -17.76
C ASP A 149 -5.50 -20.50 -16.26
N SER A 150 -5.07 -21.68 -15.82
CA SER A 150 -4.65 -21.92 -14.45
C SER A 150 -3.32 -21.22 -14.11
N THR A 151 -2.56 -20.82 -15.13
CA THR A 151 -1.29 -20.08 -14.97
C THR A 151 -1.44 -18.67 -15.48
N GLU A 152 -1.13 -17.69 -14.65
CA GLU A 152 -1.21 -16.26 -14.96
C GLU A 152 -0.05 -15.50 -14.32
N ALA A 153 0.25 -14.30 -14.78
CA ALA A 153 1.07 -13.36 -14.01
C ALA A 153 0.20 -12.65 -12.98
N ALA A 154 0.81 -12.23 -11.88
CA ALA A 154 0.12 -11.41 -10.88
C ALA A 154 1.05 -10.34 -10.31
N PHE A 155 0.51 -9.18 -9.94
CA PHE A 155 1.30 -8.19 -9.25
C PHE A 155 0.50 -7.50 -8.14
N GLN A 156 1.22 -6.94 -7.20
CA GLN A 156 0.68 -6.07 -6.17
C GLN A 156 1.52 -4.81 -6.08
N LEU A 157 0.84 -3.67 -6.04
CA LEU A 157 1.39 -2.37 -5.68
C LEU A 157 0.73 -1.93 -4.39
N SER A 158 1.54 -1.61 -3.38
CA SER A 158 1.03 -1.25 -2.06
C SER A 158 1.91 -0.18 -1.43
N PHE A 159 1.33 0.99 -1.18
CA PHE A 159 2.04 2.12 -0.63
C PHE A 159 1.13 2.94 0.29
N LYS A 160 1.75 3.72 1.17
CA LYS A 160 1.08 4.71 2.00
C LYS A 160 1.82 6.04 1.96
N PHE A 161 1.06 7.11 2.06
CA PHE A 161 1.56 8.47 2.12
C PHE A 161 1.15 9.12 3.44
N ARG A 162 2.12 9.71 4.16
CA ARG A 162 1.85 10.38 5.43
C ARG A 162 1.26 11.76 5.17
N LEU A 163 0.02 11.96 5.59
CA LEU A 163 -0.71 13.22 5.47
C LEU A 163 -0.41 14.16 6.65
N TRP A 164 -0.29 13.58 7.84
CA TRP A 164 -0.06 14.32 9.08
C TRP A 164 0.65 13.45 10.12
N THR A 165 1.38 14.09 11.04
CA THR A 165 1.99 13.45 12.20
C THR A 165 2.26 14.47 13.31
N THR A 166 2.27 14.01 14.56
CA THR A 166 2.74 14.80 15.71
C THR A 166 4.26 15.00 15.66
N ASP A 167 4.78 15.96 16.45
CA ASP A 167 6.22 16.25 16.51
C ASP A 167 7.02 15.07 17.06
N ASP A 168 6.46 14.36 18.04
CA ASP A 168 7.03 13.16 18.64
C ASP A 168 6.85 11.89 17.80
N ARG A 169 6.22 11.99 16.61
CA ARG A 169 5.93 10.90 15.69
C ARG A 169 5.05 9.77 16.25
N ARG A 170 4.44 9.95 17.41
CA ARG A 170 3.59 8.91 18.02
C ARG A 170 2.25 8.73 17.29
N TRP A 171 1.73 9.78 16.69
CA TRP A 171 0.51 9.74 15.88
C TRP A 171 0.81 10.03 14.43
N GLY A 172 0.12 9.34 13.53
CA GLY A 172 0.19 9.57 12.09
C GLY A 172 -1.14 9.34 11.40
N LEU A 173 -1.48 10.23 10.46
CA LEU A 173 -2.59 10.05 9.53
C LEU A 173 -2.01 9.72 8.15
N TRP A 174 -2.50 8.67 7.53
CA TRP A 174 -1.98 8.14 6.28
C TRP A 174 -3.10 7.94 5.27
N ALA A 175 -2.84 8.26 4.01
CA ALA A 175 -3.56 7.71 2.89
C ALA A 175 -2.77 6.50 2.37
N ALA A 176 -3.43 5.36 2.23
CA ALA A 176 -2.82 4.15 1.69
C ALA A 176 -3.61 3.63 0.49
N TYR A 177 -2.92 2.92 -0.38
CA TYR A 177 -3.51 2.30 -1.55
C TYR A 177 -2.83 0.97 -1.81
N THR A 178 -3.65 -0.06 -2.02
CA THR A 178 -3.17 -1.36 -2.50
C THR A 178 -3.95 -1.74 -3.74
N GLN A 179 -3.24 -2.18 -4.77
CA GLN A 179 -3.80 -2.78 -5.97
C GLN A 179 -3.20 -4.16 -6.15
N GLN A 180 -4.05 -5.14 -6.40
CA GLN A 180 -3.66 -6.50 -6.74
C GLN A 180 -4.30 -6.87 -8.07
N SER A 181 -3.50 -7.36 -9.02
CA SER A 181 -3.98 -7.73 -10.35
C SER A 181 -3.52 -9.13 -10.73
N GLN A 182 -4.41 -9.89 -11.34
CA GLN A 182 -4.16 -11.16 -11.98
C GLN A 182 -4.28 -10.97 -13.49
N TRP A 183 -3.26 -11.38 -14.24
CA TRP A 183 -3.11 -11.10 -15.65
C TRP A 183 -2.93 -12.39 -16.46
N GLN A 184 -3.89 -12.68 -17.33
CA GLN A 184 -3.91 -13.84 -18.24
C GLN A 184 -2.90 -13.66 -19.38
N VAL A 185 -1.67 -13.25 -19.09
CA VAL A 185 -0.64 -12.89 -20.08
C VAL A 185 -0.24 -14.07 -20.97
N TYR A 186 -0.40 -15.30 -20.49
CA TYR A 186 -0.05 -16.55 -21.18
C TYR A 186 -1.21 -17.15 -21.94
N ASN A 187 -2.44 -16.66 -21.71
CA ASN A 187 -3.64 -17.22 -22.34
C ASN A 187 -3.63 -16.94 -23.84
N ASP A 188 -3.70 -18.00 -24.65
CA ASP A 188 -3.75 -17.98 -26.10
C ASP A 188 -5.08 -18.49 -26.67
N SER A 189 -6.08 -18.77 -25.80
CA SER A 189 -7.39 -19.25 -26.22
C SER A 189 -8.15 -18.20 -27.05
N GLY A 190 -8.31 -18.47 -28.26
CA GLY A 190 -9.37 -18.11 -29.20
C GLY A 190 -9.64 -16.68 -29.62
N ASN A 191 -9.33 -15.62 -28.92
CA ASN A 191 -9.48 -14.21 -29.30
C ASN A 191 -8.73 -13.32 -28.31
N ALA A 192 -7.64 -13.76 -27.88
CA ALA A 192 -6.93 -13.31 -26.71
C ALA A 192 -6.35 -11.92 -26.88
N SER A 193 -7.13 -10.93 -26.52
CA SER A 193 -6.55 -9.79 -25.87
C SER A 193 -6.24 -10.24 -24.44
N ARG A 194 -5.07 -10.69 -24.13
CA ARG A 194 -4.59 -11.19 -22.83
C ARG A 194 -4.99 -10.29 -21.66
N PRO A 195 -6.24 -10.38 -21.12
CA PRO A 195 -6.82 -9.37 -20.24
C PRO A 195 -6.33 -9.56 -18.80
N PHE A 196 -6.45 -8.50 -18.02
CA PHE A 196 -6.50 -8.64 -16.57
C PHE A 196 -7.78 -9.40 -16.19
N ARG A 197 -7.62 -10.61 -15.63
CA ARG A 197 -8.73 -11.43 -15.17
C ARG A 197 -9.44 -10.75 -14.01
N GLU A 198 -8.67 -10.21 -13.09
CA GLU A 198 -9.16 -9.48 -11.93
C GLU A 198 -8.19 -8.41 -11.51
N THR A 199 -8.71 -7.29 -11.06
CA THR A 199 -7.95 -6.25 -10.35
C THR A 199 -8.74 -5.82 -9.14
N ASN A 200 -8.11 -5.85 -7.97
CA ASN A 200 -8.69 -5.36 -6.74
C ASN A 200 -8.01 -4.04 -6.34
N TYR A 201 -8.81 -3.05 -6.02
CA TYR A 201 -8.42 -1.71 -5.58
C TYR A 201 -8.77 -1.54 -4.12
N MET A 202 -7.85 -1.04 -3.31
CA MET A 202 -8.05 -0.92 -1.87
C MET A 202 -7.45 0.39 -1.35
N PRO A 203 -8.15 1.53 -1.50
CA PRO A 203 -7.82 2.77 -0.83
C PRO A 203 -8.18 2.71 0.66
N GLU A 204 -7.32 3.32 1.50
CA GLU A 204 -7.50 3.37 2.95
C GLU A 204 -7.11 4.74 3.51
N LEU A 205 -7.81 5.18 4.54
CA LEU A 205 -7.40 6.29 5.41
C LEU A 205 -7.10 5.71 6.78
N ILE A 206 -5.86 5.85 7.26
CA ILE A 206 -5.37 5.15 8.44
C ILE A 206 -4.86 6.14 9.47
N LEU A 207 -5.42 6.10 10.68
CA LEU A 207 -4.84 6.70 11.87
C LEU A 207 -3.94 5.67 12.54
N SER A 208 -2.65 5.99 12.73
CA SER A 208 -1.69 5.14 13.43
C SER A 208 -1.27 5.78 14.75
N TYR A 209 -1.00 4.95 15.74
CA TYR A 209 -0.50 5.34 17.05
C TYR A 209 0.61 4.38 17.51
N ARG A 210 1.67 4.94 18.09
CA ARG A 210 2.76 4.20 18.73
C ARG A 210 2.55 4.18 20.24
N PRO A 211 2.07 3.07 20.83
CA PRO A 211 1.95 2.95 22.29
C PRO A 211 3.29 3.02 23.00
N GLY A 212 4.32 2.35 22.42
CA GLY A 212 5.67 2.32 23.01
C GLY A 212 5.72 1.55 24.32
N THR A 213 4.79 0.63 24.54
CA THR A 213 4.72 -0.22 25.76
C THR A 213 5.55 -1.47 25.56
N GLN A 214 6.31 -1.84 26.59
CA GLN A 214 7.15 -3.03 26.60
C GLN A 214 6.82 -3.91 27.82
N TRP A 215 6.75 -5.23 27.58
CA TRP A 215 6.66 -6.26 28.63
C TRP A 215 7.60 -7.41 28.29
N GLY A 216 8.62 -7.59 29.12
CA GLY A 216 9.74 -8.49 28.79
C GLY A 216 10.41 -8.04 27.48
N ASP A 217 10.62 -8.99 26.57
CA ASP A 217 11.24 -8.71 25.25
C ASP A 217 10.22 -8.28 24.19
N TRP A 218 8.92 -8.27 24.50
CA TRP A 218 7.88 -7.85 23.59
C TRP A 218 7.62 -6.35 23.66
N LYS A 219 7.43 -5.74 22.50
CA LYS A 219 7.10 -4.32 22.34
C LYS A 219 5.77 -4.18 21.60
N TRP A 220 4.86 -3.40 22.16
CA TRP A 220 3.64 -2.97 21.46
C TRP A 220 3.91 -1.61 20.82
N ASN A 221 4.23 -1.59 19.56
CA ASN A 221 4.66 -0.40 18.83
C ASN A 221 3.68 0.06 17.76
N LEU A 222 2.57 -0.65 17.55
CA LEU A 222 1.58 -0.24 16.55
C LEU A 222 0.16 -0.45 17.05
N ALA A 223 -0.66 0.60 16.94
CA ALA A 223 -2.11 0.53 16.93
C ALA A 223 -2.63 1.32 15.71
N THR A 224 -3.65 0.83 15.04
CA THR A 224 -4.23 1.49 13.86
C THR A 224 -5.76 1.48 13.91
N LEU A 225 -6.35 2.52 13.32
CA LEU A 225 -7.76 2.57 12.99
C LEU A 225 -7.88 3.04 11.55
N ALA A 226 -8.55 2.29 10.68
CA ALA A 226 -8.64 2.60 9.27
C ALA A 226 -10.08 2.58 8.75
N LEU A 227 -10.36 3.46 7.80
CA LEU A 227 -11.48 3.37 6.88
C LEU A 227 -10.95 2.77 5.58
N ASN A 228 -11.55 1.69 5.15
CA ASN A 228 -11.11 0.92 4.00
C ASN A 228 -12.28 0.72 3.03
N HIS A 229 -12.03 1.04 1.76
CA HIS A 229 -12.86 0.59 0.65
C HIS A 229 -12.08 -0.47 -0.14
N GLN A 230 -12.76 -1.53 -0.57
CA GLN A 230 -12.18 -2.51 -1.48
C GLN A 230 -13.19 -2.86 -2.55
N SER A 231 -12.76 -2.79 -3.82
CA SER A 231 -13.60 -3.12 -4.97
C SER A 231 -12.76 -3.71 -6.10
N ASN A 232 -13.42 -4.39 -7.02
CA ASN A 232 -12.76 -4.86 -8.24
C ASN A 232 -12.99 -3.93 -9.45
N GLY A 233 -13.69 -2.81 -9.26
CA GLY A 233 -13.92 -1.82 -10.32
C GLY A 233 -14.73 -2.33 -11.51
N ARG A 234 -15.43 -3.47 -11.35
CA ARG A 234 -16.31 -4.01 -12.37
C ARG A 234 -17.75 -3.58 -12.13
N SER A 235 -18.59 -3.77 -13.14
CA SER A 235 -20.03 -3.53 -13.07
C SER A 235 -20.83 -4.83 -13.14
N ASP A 236 -22.10 -4.75 -12.86
CA ASP A 236 -23.11 -5.79 -13.02
C ASP A 236 -22.75 -7.09 -12.26
N VAL A 237 -22.94 -8.23 -12.88
CA VAL A 237 -22.77 -9.56 -12.26
C VAL A 237 -21.35 -9.87 -11.76
N LEU A 238 -20.35 -9.13 -12.27
CA LEU A 238 -18.97 -9.29 -11.86
C LEU A 238 -18.52 -8.26 -10.82
N SER A 239 -19.37 -7.30 -10.46
CA SER A 239 -19.06 -6.30 -9.44
C SER A 239 -18.85 -6.95 -8.08
N ARG A 240 -17.81 -6.52 -7.37
CA ARG A 240 -17.54 -6.86 -5.98
C ARG A 240 -16.99 -5.64 -5.28
N SER A 241 -17.62 -5.30 -4.16
CA SER A 241 -17.15 -4.19 -3.32
C SER A 241 -17.57 -4.37 -1.87
N TRP A 242 -16.86 -3.76 -0.96
CA TRP A 242 -17.26 -3.61 0.44
C TRP A 242 -16.47 -2.51 1.13
N ASN A 243 -17.07 -1.98 2.19
CA ASN A 243 -16.49 -0.94 3.04
C ASN A 243 -16.28 -1.47 4.45
N ARG A 244 -15.16 -1.11 5.09
CA ARG A 244 -14.80 -1.61 6.43
C ARG A 244 -14.24 -0.51 7.31
N VAL A 245 -14.49 -0.63 8.61
CA VAL A 245 -13.67 -0.03 9.65
C VAL A 245 -12.73 -1.11 10.18
N ILE A 246 -11.42 -0.86 10.19
CA ILE A 246 -10.41 -1.84 10.58
C ILE A 246 -9.61 -1.32 11.76
N GLY A 247 -9.59 -2.07 12.86
CA GLY A 247 -8.67 -1.86 13.98
C GLY A 247 -7.50 -2.83 13.89
N GLY A 248 -6.29 -2.34 14.15
CA GLY A 248 -5.07 -3.15 14.10
C GLY A 248 -4.18 -2.97 15.31
N VAL A 249 -3.50 -4.03 15.71
CA VAL A 249 -2.49 -4.04 16.79
C VAL A 249 -1.26 -4.81 16.32
N GLY A 250 -0.09 -4.18 16.44
CA GLY A 250 1.20 -4.76 16.10
C GLY A 250 2.12 -4.88 17.31
N VAL A 251 2.62 -6.08 17.56
CA VAL A 251 3.61 -6.39 18.60
C VAL A 251 4.83 -7.07 17.99
N GLU A 252 6.00 -6.84 18.56
CA GLU A 252 7.26 -7.36 18.04
C GLU A 252 8.21 -7.82 19.14
N ASN A 253 9.07 -8.78 18.81
CA ASN A 253 10.16 -9.26 19.65
C ASN A 253 11.37 -9.59 18.76
N GLY A 254 12.40 -8.75 18.79
CA GLY A 254 13.59 -8.90 17.95
C GLY A 254 13.23 -8.93 16.46
N ASN A 255 13.46 -10.08 15.84
CA ASN A 255 13.22 -10.32 14.41
C ASN A 255 11.79 -10.83 14.09
N PHE A 256 10.94 -10.94 15.09
CA PHE A 256 9.59 -11.46 14.95
C PHE A 256 8.54 -10.38 15.22
N ALA A 257 7.54 -10.26 14.35
CA ALA A 257 6.42 -9.36 14.51
C ALA A 257 5.09 -10.08 14.30
N LEU A 258 4.09 -9.68 15.07
CA LEU A 258 2.69 -10.08 14.90
C LEU A 258 1.84 -8.84 14.66
N LEU A 259 0.96 -8.91 13.66
CA LEU A 259 -0.04 -7.91 13.35
C LEU A 259 -1.41 -8.57 13.35
N GLY A 260 -2.24 -8.25 14.32
CA GLY A 260 -3.65 -8.65 14.35
C GLY A 260 -4.53 -7.51 13.86
N ARG A 261 -5.49 -7.80 12.97
CA ARG A 261 -6.48 -6.84 12.51
C ARG A 261 -7.87 -7.41 12.67
N LEU A 262 -8.79 -6.58 13.13
CA LEU A 262 -10.22 -6.90 13.20
C LEU A 262 -10.97 -5.85 12.40
N TRP A 263 -12.03 -6.25 11.70
CA TRP A 263 -12.84 -5.33 10.92
C TRP A 263 -14.32 -5.52 11.15
N TRP A 264 -15.01 -4.42 11.03
CA TRP A 264 -16.45 -4.34 10.92
C TRP A 264 -16.82 -3.90 9.51
N ARG A 265 -17.63 -4.72 8.83
CA ARG A 265 -18.18 -4.37 7.52
C ARG A 265 -19.25 -3.31 7.70
N ILE A 266 -19.11 -2.18 7.00
CA ILE A 266 -20.16 -1.17 6.93
C ILE A 266 -21.31 -1.75 6.11
N PRO A 267 -22.54 -1.82 6.67
CA PRO A 267 -23.68 -2.39 5.96
C PRO A 267 -24.02 -1.61 4.69
N GLU A 268 -24.39 -2.32 3.65
CA GLU A 268 -24.91 -1.79 2.40
C GLU A 268 -26.36 -2.22 2.24
N SER A 269 -27.17 -1.49 1.42
CA SER A 269 -28.53 -1.91 1.13
C SER A 269 -28.54 -3.19 0.29
N SER A 270 -29.57 -4.01 0.44
CA SER A 270 -29.70 -5.27 -0.32
C SER A 270 -29.63 -5.08 -1.84
N ASP A 271 -30.04 -3.89 -2.32
CA ASP A 271 -30.07 -3.59 -3.75
C ASP A 271 -28.71 -3.15 -4.30
N SER A 272 -27.75 -2.82 -3.42
CA SER A 272 -26.39 -2.37 -3.78
C SER A 272 -25.29 -3.28 -3.28
N ASP A 273 -25.61 -4.33 -2.54
CA ASP A 273 -24.63 -5.27 -1.98
C ASP A 273 -24.24 -6.37 -3.00
N ASP A 274 -23.11 -6.18 -3.66
CA ASP A 274 -22.60 -7.09 -4.69
C ASP A 274 -22.10 -8.43 -4.13
N ASN A 275 -21.88 -8.52 -2.82
CA ASN A 275 -21.29 -9.70 -2.19
C ASN A 275 -21.76 -9.88 -0.72
N PRO A 276 -23.06 -10.11 -0.50
CA PRO A 276 -23.67 -10.12 0.83
C PRO A 276 -23.06 -11.17 1.79
N THR A 277 -22.51 -12.23 1.26
CA THR A 277 -21.92 -13.34 2.04
C THR A 277 -20.40 -13.25 2.20
N ILE A 278 -19.75 -12.15 1.81
CA ILE A 278 -18.28 -12.06 1.84
C ILE A 278 -17.69 -12.31 3.24
N SER A 279 -18.38 -11.89 4.30
CA SER A 279 -17.95 -12.09 5.68
C SER A 279 -17.98 -13.56 6.12
N ASP A 280 -18.75 -14.41 5.43
CA ASP A 280 -18.76 -15.86 5.70
C ASP A 280 -17.43 -16.51 5.33
N TYR A 281 -16.72 -15.94 4.35
CA TYR A 281 -15.48 -16.48 3.79
C TYR A 281 -14.24 -15.72 4.28
N TYR A 282 -14.32 -14.39 4.38
CA TYR A 282 -13.20 -13.56 4.82
C TYR A 282 -13.12 -13.46 6.35
N GLY A 283 -14.23 -13.70 7.06
CA GLY A 283 -14.34 -13.51 8.50
C GLY A 283 -14.34 -12.05 8.91
N TRP A 284 -13.92 -11.79 10.15
CA TRP A 284 -13.90 -10.46 10.77
C TRP A 284 -12.50 -9.99 11.17
N GLY A 285 -11.46 -10.71 10.74
CA GLY A 285 -10.09 -10.35 11.08
C GLY A 285 -9.06 -11.24 10.42
N ASP A 286 -7.82 -10.81 10.55
CA ASP A 286 -6.63 -11.58 10.18
C ASP A 286 -5.54 -11.47 11.24
N LEU A 287 -4.65 -12.46 11.22
CA LEU A 287 -3.41 -12.47 11.98
C LEU A 287 -2.26 -12.72 11.02
N SER A 288 -1.30 -11.80 11.01
CA SER A 288 -0.06 -11.91 10.24
C SER A 288 1.13 -12.04 11.18
N ALA A 289 1.98 -13.02 10.90
CA ALA A 289 3.26 -13.25 11.57
C ALA A 289 4.38 -13.00 10.56
N ILE A 290 5.37 -12.22 10.94
CA ILE A 290 6.53 -11.87 10.12
C ILE A 290 7.80 -12.27 10.89
N TYR A 291 8.71 -12.98 10.21
CA TYR A 291 10.00 -13.37 10.77
C TYR A 291 11.14 -12.99 9.82
N LYS A 292 12.08 -12.18 10.30
CA LYS A 292 13.28 -11.78 9.56
C LYS A 292 14.47 -12.65 9.98
N TRP A 293 15.07 -13.33 9.01
CA TRP A 293 16.25 -14.15 9.23
C TRP A 293 17.36 -13.73 8.30
N ARG A 294 18.35 -13.04 8.85
CA ARG A 294 19.39 -12.35 8.06
C ARG A 294 18.69 -11.41 7.06
N ASP A 295 19.00 -11.54 5.78
CA ASP A 295 18.42 -10.74 4.71
C ASP A 295 17.15 -11.34 4.10
N ASN A 296 16.64 -12.44 4.65
CA ASN A 296 15.39 -13.07 4.23
C ASN A 296 14.23 -12.66 5.13
N SER A 297 13.02 -12.65 4.58
CA SER A 297 11.79 -12.42 5.33
C SER A 297 10.76 -13.50 5.01
N PHE A 298 10.10 -13.99 6.04
CA PHE A 298 9.01 -14.95 5.96
C PHE A 298 7.76 -14.28 6.55
N ALA A 299 6.64 -14.38 5.85
CA ALA A 299 5.36 -13.91 6.38
C ALA A 299 4.29 -14.98 6.24
N ALA A 300 3.47 -15.12 7.28
CA ALA A 300 2.30 -15.99 7.30
C ALA A 300 1.09 -15.14 7.67
N THR A 301 0.00 -15.26 6.91
CA THR A 301 -1.27 -14.58 7.22
C THR A 301 -2.38 -15.60 7.23
N ILE A 302 -3.22 -15.59 8.27
CA ILE A 302 -4.43 -16.38 8.35
C ILE A 302 -5.63 -15.47 8.57
N ARG A 303 -6.76 -15.83 7.99
CA ARG A 303 -8.05 -15.17 8.23
C ARG A 303 -9.18 -16.18 8.09
N GLY A 304 -10.33 -15.87 8.65
CA GLY A 304 -11.48 -16.75 8.48
C GLY A 304 -12.65 -16.42 9.40
N ASN A 305 -13.72 -17.16 9.19
CA ASN A 305 -14.94 -17.10 9.98
C ASN A 305 -15.11 -18.42 10.72
N PRO A 306 -14.87 -18.46 12.04
CA PRO A 306 -15.02 -19.69 12.82
C PRO A 306 -16.45 -20.26 12.79
N SER A 307 -17.47 -19.41 12.63
CA SER A 307 -18.87 -19.84 12.58
C SER A 307 -19.22 -20.63 11.32
N THR A 308 -18.53 -20.36 10.21
CA THR A 308 -18.75 -21.04 8.92
C THR A 308 -17.68 -22.08 8.59
N GLY A 309 -16.59 -22.10 9.37
CA GLY A 309 -15.42 -22.93 9.10
C GLY A 309 -14.67 -22.57 7.81
N LYS A 310 -14.95 -21.39 7.25
CA LYS A 310 -14.31 -20.92 6.01
C LYS A 310 -13.20 -19.92 6.34
N GLY A 311 -12.21 -19.87 5.46
CA GLY A 311 -11.07 -18.96 5.63
C GLY A 311 -9.97 -19.21 4.63
N ALA A 312 -8.82 -18.60 4.86
CA ALA A 312 -7.65 -18.73 4.03
C ALA A 312 -6.36 -18.58 4.84
N GLY A 313 -5.30 -19.19 4.33
CA GLY A 313 -3.92 -19.01 4.77
C GLY A 313 -3.02 -18.61 3.61
N GLN A 314 -2.09 -17.74 3.88
CA GLN A 314 -1.05 -17.31 2.94
C GLN A 314 0.31 -17.41 3.59
N LEU A 315 1.29 -17.93 2.85
CA LEU A 315 2.70 -17.90 3.23
C LEU A 315 3.46 -17.15 2.14
N SER A 316 4.46 -16.38 2.52
CA SER A 316 5.38 -15.76 1.57
C SER A 316 6.81 -15.79 2.09
N TRP A 317 7.74 -15.91 1.14
CA TRP A 317 9.16 -15.78 1.35
C TRP A 317 9.74 -14.72 0.45
N THR A 318 10.52 -13.82 1.04
CA THR A 318 11.28 -12.80 0.34
C THR A 318 12.77 -13.12 0.56
N SER A 319 13.53 -13.29 -0.53
CA SER A 319 14.96 -13.63 -0.46
C SER A 319 15.82 -12.45 0.00
N ALA A 320 17.10 -12.72 0.25
CA ALA A 320 18.13 -11.69 0.24
C ALA A 320 18.09 -10.91 -1.11
N PRO A 321 18.61 -9.66 -1.14
CA PRO A 321 18.71 -8.89 -2.38
C PRO A 321 19.45 -9.65 -3.48
N LEU A 322 18.88 -9.67 -4.69
CA LEU A 322 19.46 -10.31 -5.87
C LEU A 322 20.19 -9.29 -6.74
N LEU A 323 19.55 -8.14 -6.98
CA LEU A 323 20.10 -7.04 -7.78
C LEU A 323 19.54 -5.71 -7.26
N GLY A 324 20.37 -4.88 -6.63
CA GLY A 324 19.92 -3.65 -5.97
C GLY A 324 18.82 -3.97 -4.95
N PRO A 325 17.65 -3.29 -4.99
CA PRO A 325 16.54 -3.57 -4.08
C PRO A 325 15.72 -4.81 -4.47
N LEU A 326 15.95 -5.39 -5.66
CA LEU A 326 15.16 -6.50 -6.18
C LEU A 326 15.47 -7.78 -5.43
N ARG A 327 14.42 -8.48 -4.97
CA ARG A 327 14.48 -9.73 -4.18
C ARG A 327 13.63 -10.80 -4.85
N GLY A 328 14.00 -12.06 -4.70
CA GLY A 328 13.13 -13.18 -5.06
C GLY A 328 11.91 -13.24 -4.17
N TYR A 329 10.77 -13.64 -4.72
CA TYR A 329 9.52 -13.73 -3.97
C TYR A 329 8.76 -14.99 -4.33
N VAL A 330 8.32 -15.71 -3.30
CA VAL A 330 7.43 -16.87 -3.42
C VAL A 330 6.21 -16.63 -2.55
N LYS A 331 5.03 -16.92 -3.10
CA LYS A 331 3.74 -16.80 -2.40
C LYS A 331 2.97 -18.10 -2.55
N LEU A 332 2.50 -18.64 -1.44
CA LEU A 332 1.55 -19.75 -1.35
C LEU A 332 0.26 -19.22 -0.74
N PHE A 333 -0.87 -19.61 -1.30
CA PHE A 333 -2.19 -19.30 -0.77
C PHE A 333 -3.05 -20.54 -0.81
N SER A 334 -3.89 -20.75 0.22
CA SER A 334 -4.88 -21.81 0.24
C SER A 334 -6.12 -21.36 1.01
N GLY A 335 -7.28 -21.53 0.43
CA GLY A 335 -8.55 -21.16 1.02
C GLY A 335 -9.43 -20.32 0.09
N TYR A 336 -10.26 -19.47 0.68
CA TYR A 336 -11.24 -18.65 -0.01
C TYR A 336 -10.73 -17.22 -0.21
N GLY A 337 -11.08 -16.62 -1.36
CA GLY A 337 -10.95 -15.18 -1.56
C GLY A 337 -9.52 -14.69 -1.73
N GLU A 338 -8.70 -15.31 -2.54
CA GLU A 338 -7.42 -14.70 -2.93
C GLU A 338 -7.65 -13.38 -3.67
N THR A 339 -8.76 -13.28 -4.41
CA THR A 339 -9.25 -12.06 -5.06
C THR A 339 -10.72 -11.83 -4.70
N MET A 340 -11.24 -10.62 -4.97
CA MET A 340 -12.64 -10.33 -4.65
C MET A 340 -13.62 -11.11 -5.50
N ILE A 341 -13.33 -11.33 -6.78
CA ILE A 341 -14.22 -12.11 -7.65
C ILE A 341 -14.31 -13.58 -7.21
N ASP A 342 -13.24 -14.06 -6.56
CA ASP A 342 -13.14 -15.43 -6.04
C ASP A 342 -13.43 -15.50 -4.53
N TYR A 343 -14.15 -14.49 -3.95
CA TYR A 343 -14.31 -14.40 -2.48
C TYR A 343 -14.93 -15.67 -1.87
N ASN A 344 -15.80 -16.35 -2.60
CA ASN A 344 -16.49 -17.57 -2.22
C ASN A 344 -15.93 -18.85 -2.89
N TRP A 345 -14.78 -18.74 -3.59
CA TRP A 345 -14.14 -19.86 -4.27
C TRP A 345 -12.91 -20.34 -3.49
N LYS A 346 -12.84 -21.66 -3.26
CA LYS A 346 -11.71 -22.29 -2.58
C LYS A 346 -10.68 -22.74 -3.59
N GLN A 347 -9.46 -22.23 -3.46
CA GLN A 347 -8.34 -22.59 -4.32
C GLN A 347 -7.03 -22.68 -3.54
N THR A 348 -6.05 -23.35 -4.14
CA THR A 348 -4.67 -23.34 -3.68
C THR A 348 -3.79 -22.85 -4.81
N THR A 349 -2.94 -21.85 -4.51
CA THR A 349 -2.10 -21.19 -5.50
C THR A 349 -0.66 -21.16 -5.06
N ILE A 350 0.23 -21.23 -6.03
CA ILE A 350 1.66 -20.97 -5.86
C ILE A 350 2.09 -19.91 -6.87
N GLY A 351 2.82 -18.92 -6.40
CA GLY A 351 3.37 -17.85 -7.26
C GLY A 351 4.85 -17.66 -7.01
N VAL A 352 5.59 -17.43 -8.08
CA VAL A 352 7.03 -17.15 -8.04
C VAL A 352 7.35 -15.91 -8.85
N GLY A 353 8.29 -15.10 -8.36
CA GLY A 353 8.64 -13.84 -9.00
C GLY A 353 9.60 -13.02 -8.19
N VAL A 354 9.41 -11.71 -8.20
CA VAL A 354 10.29 -10.74 -7.55
C VAL A 354 9.49 -9.72 -6.74
N THR A 355 10.14 -9.11 -5.76
CA THR A 355 9.59 -8.01 -4.95
C THR A 355 10.62 -6.91 -4.74
N LEU A 356 10.16 -5.68 -4.49
CA LEU A 356 11.01 -4.53 -4.15
C LEU A 356 11.18 -4.34 -2.64
N ASN A 357 10.26 -4.88 -1.85
CA ASN A 357 10.27 -4.80 -0.39
C ASN A 357 9.65 -6.06 0.19
N ASP A 358 9.92 -6.31 1.46
CA ASP A 358 9.21 -7.32 2.24
C ASP A 358 7.90 -6.75 2.84
N TRP A 359 7.29 -7.47 3.76
CA TRP A 359 6.01 -7.14 4.35
C TRP A 359 6.07 -5.96 5.34
N LEU A 360 7.24 -5.74 5.98
CA LEU A 360 7.53 -4.66 6.95
C LEU A 360 8.88 -4.01 6.68
#